data_064b79edc73ffddf69ac4cbe681d50d9
#
_entry.id   064b79edc73ffddf69ac4cbe681d50d9
#
_cell.length_a   1.000
_cell.length_b   1.000
_cell.length_c   1.000
_cell.angle_alpha   90.00
_cell.angle_beta   90.00
_cell.angle_gamma   90.00
#
_symmetry.space_group_name_H-M   'P 1'
#
loop_
_entity.id
_entity.type
_entity.pdbx_description
1 polymer ?
#
loop_
_entity_poly.entity_id
_entity_poly.type
_entity_poly.pdbx_seq_one_letter_code
_entity_poly.pdbx_strand_id
1 'polypeptide(L)'
;MLKKIIYLIVSGGLLLSGCSLDYEPLNGPSSGSFPASEEEAMAGLYAAYKGLANMTVKETPFPMRINDCISDIGTYRTGAGNQIKAMSSTLTADNTMCEKVYKTVYKIAGRVHLVLDNLDRLRGVIPEDRFNQIKAELLCIRAYYYDLGCQFYGDIPFIDHQLDLDDYSDYPRIPREQVTARLLQDLDDDLLDYLPVQWNPGTYGTTRIGRVAAYALKARIALNWGLWEEAARCSKIATTLAEGVYDLEPLDCTYYATHAAGEPSAANLFGFAGQTSREWLWAIQYNRLINYTSATYYEAPRIHGGCSWLGPSQAMIDTFQCTDGKPITESPLYDWQNPWANRDPRLDLFCLRPDTRLWGVQYDTDVRVEKVKDYNQSTAGKEVLISNADAVGNKSEYAANGSKGPGGYLWRKYSDKGMMGLVNGTKTEDDINAGIIRFAELLLIEAEANIEWDGGDLAIAEANINRVRARVNMPPVTDRSREGLRKALRYERKAELCNEGFRWFDIRRWKIASKAVNGPMYAPGYSTVQNPGNYISNVKPSFDDDWVVTYDLSDTWDGKTGNLRVFQTMVFNPEKDYLWPIPYTELVTNPAIGVENQNPGY
;
A
#
# COMPACT_ATOMS: atom_id res chain seq x y z
N MET A 1 -29.55 64.33 -44.18
CA MET A 1 -29.12 63.91 -42.83
C MET A 1 -29.97 62.77 -42.25
N LEU A 2 -31.28 62.77 -42.37
CA LEU A 2 -32.14 61.77 -41.77
C LEU A 2 -31.89 60.30 -42.25
N LYS A 3 -31.55 60.10 -43.52
CA LYS A 3 -31.25 58.76 -44.07
C LYS A 3 -29.94 58.15 -43.53
N LYS A 4 -28.97 58.98 -43.17
CA LYS A 4 -27.70 58.51 -42.56
C LYS A 4 -27.84 58.14 -41.07
N ILE A 5 -28.77 58.78 -40.38
CA ILE A 5 -29.09 58.47 -38.98
C ILE A 5 -29.87 57.15 -38.87
N ILE A 6 -30.74 56.85 -39.82
CA ILE A 6 -31.49 55.59 -39.85
C ILE A 6 -30.56 54.39 -40.13
N TYR A 7 -29.59 54.53 -41.00
CA TYR A 7 -28.60 53.48 -41.23
C TYR A 7 -27.67 53.25 -40.03
N LEU A 8 -27.38 54.30 -39.22
CA LEU A 8 -26.57 54.14 -38.04
C LEU A 8 -27.36 53.48 -36.89
N ILE A 9 -28.67 53.69 -36.78
CA ILE A 9 -29.53 53.06 -35.76
C ILE A 9 -29.81 51.60 -36.13
N VAL A 10 -29.98 51.26 -37.43
CA VAL A 10 -30.19 49.88 -37.86
C VAL A 10 -28.90 49.07 -37.79
N SER A 11 -27.72 49.64 -38.07
CA SER A 11 -26.45 48.95 -37.88
C SER A 11 -26.01 48.85 -36.41
N GLY A 12 -26.42 49.76 -35.52
CA GLY A 12 -26.17 49.67 -34.07
C GLY A 12 -27.09 48.67 -33.37
N GLY A 13 -28.33 48.45 -33.88
CA GLY A 13 -29.28 47.47 -33.32
C GLY A 13 -28.96 45.99 -33.66
N LEU A 14 -28.18 45.76 -34.71
CA LEU A 14 -27.72 44.40 -35.10
C LEU A 14 -26.45 43.95 -34.38
N LEU A 15 -25.79 44.84 -33.63
CA LEU A 15 -24.61 44.47 -32.86
C LEU A 15 -24.90 44.15 -31.37
N LEU A 16 -26.17 44.25 -30.95
CA LEU A 16 -26.61 43.98 -29.56
C LEU A 16 -27.41 42.66 -29.42
N SER A 17 -27.63 41.92 -30.51
CA SER A 17 -28.05 40.52 -30.42
C SER A 17 -26.80 39.63 -30.30
N GLY A 18 -26.05 39.79 -29.24
CA GLY A 18 -25.12 38.77 -28.77
C GLY A 18 -25.97 37.58 -28.35
N CYS A 19 -26.17 36.61 -29.28
CA CYS A 19 -26.51 35.26 -28.84
C CYS A 19 -25.44 34.84 -27.82
N SER A 20 -25.84 34.54 -26.61
CA SER A 20 -25.06 33.67 -25.77
C SER A 20 -24.91 32.37 -26.54
N LEU A 21 -23.76 32.17 -27.16
CA LEU A 21 -23.36 30.90 -27.72
C LEU A 21 -23.03 29.98 -26.57
N ASP A 22 -24.02 29.60 -25.77
CA ASP A 22 -24.00 28.37 -25.00
C ASP A 22 -24.09 27.23 -26.02
N TYR A 23 -22.96 26.98 -26.66
CA TYR A 23 -22.82 25.84 -27.57
C TYR A 23 -22.59 24.62 -26.68
N GLU A 24 -23.68 23.99 -26.27
CA GLU A 24 -23.55 22.63 -25.75
C GLU A 24 -23.06 21.73 -26.88
N PRO A 25 -21.97 20.97 -26.69
CA PRO A 25 -21.49 20.06 -27.72
C PRO A 25 -22.56 19.01 -27.98
N LEU A 26 -23.16 19.03 -29.16
CA LEU A 26 -24.19 18.07 -29.58
C LEU A 26 -23.68 16.62 -29.73
N ASN A 27 -22.37 16.39 -29.65
CA ASN A 27 -21.72 15.11 -29.91
C ASN A 27 -20.88 14.57 -28.72
N GLY A 28 -21.12 15.06 -27.51
CA GLY A 28 -20.44 14.57 -26.28
C GLY A 28 -21.09 15.10 -25.01
N PRO A 29 -20.85 14.45 -23.86
CA PRO A 29 -21.41 14.91 -22.60
C PRO A 29 -20.89 16.32 -22.28
N SER A 30 -21.79 17.26 -22.02
CA SER A 30 -21.48 18.57 -21.47
C SER A 30 -21.64 18.56 -19.94
N SER A 31 -20.93 19.43 -19.22
CA SER A 31 -21.14 19.60 -17.76
C SER A 31 -22.58 19.95 -17.41
N GLY A 32 -23.34 20.56 -18.36
CA GLY A 32 -24.73 20.90 -18.20
C GLY A 32 -25.72 19.73 -18.35
N SER A 33 -25.33 18.63 -19.02
CA SER A 33 -26.20 17.48 -19.29
C SER A 33 -25.73 16.15 -18.70
N PHE A 34 -24.48 16.04 -18.26
CA PHE A 34 -23.90 14.81 -17.73
C PHE A 34 -24.20 14.61 -16.24
N PRO A 35 -24.62 13.40 -15.78
CA PRO A 35 -25.01 12.26 -16.61
C PRO A 35 -26.49 12.35 -17.04
N ALA A 36 -26.79 11.95 -18.28
CA ALA A 36 -28.15 11.86 -18.80
C ALA A 36 -28.70 10.41 -18.83
N SER A 37 -27.84 9.42 -18.61
CA SER A 37 -28.21 7.99 -18.61
C SER A 37 -27.42 7.20 -17.57
N GLU A 38 -27.85 5.94 -17.31
CA GLU A 38 -27.10 5.01 -16.47
C GLU A 38 -25.70 4.74 -17.05
N GLU A 39 -25.59 4.60 -18.37
CA GLU A 39 -24.29 4.33 -19.02
C GLU A 39 -23.31 5.47 -18.80
N GLU A 40 -23.77 6.71 -18.87
CA GLU A 40 -22.93 7.89 -18.58
C GLU A 40 -22.53 7.96 -17.11
N ALA A 41 -23.44 7.72 -16.18
CA ALA A 41 -23.13 7.67 -14.76
C ALA A 41 -22.11 6.55 -14.45
N MET A 42 -22.28 5.39 -15.08
CA MET A 42 -21.31 4.28 -14.96
C MET A 42 -19.95 4.61 -15.59
N ALA A 43 -19.91 5.31 -16.71
CA ALA A 43 -18.66 5.77 -17.31
C ALA A 43 -17.91 6.74 -16.36
N GLY A 44 -18.63 7.65 -15.71
CA GLY A 44 -18.09 8.56 -14.69
C GLY A 44 -17.61 7.81 -13.45
N LEU A 45 -18.37 6.84 -12.95
CA LEU A 45 -17.96 5.96 -11.88
C LEU A 45 -16.67 5.19 -12.22
N TYR A 46 -16.57 4.62 -13.42
CA TYR A 46 -15.35 3.94 -13.87
C TYR A 46 -14.17 4.91 -14.02
N ALA A 47 -14.42 6.17 -14.38
CA ALA A 47 -13.37 7.20 -14.39
C ALA A 47 -12.87 7.53 -12.97
N ALA A 48 -13.74 7.47 -11.96
CA ALA A 48 -13.34 7.58 -10.56
C ALA A 48 -12.51 6.37 -10.11
N TYR A 49 -12.92 5.14 -10.44
CA TYR A 49 -12.13 3.92 -10.20
C TYR A 49 -10.77 3.96 -10.91
N LYS A 50 -10.72 4.39 -12.17
CA LYS A 50 -9.44 4.58 -12.89
C LYS A 50 -8.53 5.58 -12.20
N GLY A 51 -9.10 6.51 -11.46
CA GLY A 51 -8.35 7.46 -10.65
C GLY A 51 -7.47 6.80 -9.60
N LEU A 52 -7.90 5.68 -9.02
CA LEU A 52 -7.13 4.89 -8.07
C LEU A 52 -5.77 4.49 -8.64
N ALA A 53 -5.73 4.09 -9.90
CA ALA A 53 -4.50 3.70 -10.57
C ALA A 53 -3.54 4.88 -10.88
N ASN A 54 -4.02 6.12 -10.85
CA ASN A 54 -3.19 7.31 -11.12
C ASN A 54 -2.28 7.70 -9.94
N MET A 55 -2.44 7.12 -8.77
CA MET A 55 -1.47 7.26 -7.68
C MET A 55 -0.12 6.62 -8.03
N THR A 56 -0.09 5.74 -9.02
CA THR A 56 1.16 5.18 -9.49
C THR A 56 1.97 6.22 -10.24
N VAL A 57 3.09 6.58 -9.70
CA VAL A 57 4.13 7.24 -10.45
C VAL A 57 4.68 6.20 -11.42
N LYS A 58 4.89 6.53 -12.70
CA LYS A 58 5.47 5.62 -13.70
C LYS A 58 6.74 4.90 -13.23
N GLU A 59 7.43 5.46 -12.25
CA GLU A 59 8.71 5.02 -11.72
C GLU A 59 8.63 4.37 -10.33
N THR A 60 7.43 4.26 -9.74
CA THR A 60 7.27 3.67 -8.41
C THR A 60 6.06 2.76 -8.39
N PRO A 61 6.28 1.45 -8.20
CA PRO A 61 5.19 0.50 -8.11
C PRO A 61 4.36 0.81 -6.85
N PHE A 62 3.07 0.98 -7.02
CA PHE A 62 2.10 1.21 -5.97
C PHE A 62 2.55 2.19 -4.88
N PRO A 63 2.09 3.44 -4.89
CA PRO A 63 2.57 4.46 -3.94
C PRO A 63 2.45 4.01 -2.48
N MET A 64 1.48 3.16 -2.17
CA MET A 64 1.29 2.66 -0.81
C MET A 64 2.41 1.71 -0.36
N ARG A 65 2.92 0.82 -1.22
CA ARG A 65 3.98 -0.12 -0.86
C ARG A 65 5.33 0.56 -0.61
N ILE A 66 5.58 1.69 -1.27
CA ILE A 66 6.76 2.49 -1.00
C ILE A 66 6.81 3.02 0.44
N ASN A 67 5.65 3.16 1.08
CA ASN A 67 5.57 3.59 2.47
C ASN A 67 6.22 2.57 3.42
N ASP A 68 6.16 1.27 3.09
CA ASP A 68 6.87 0.26 3.87
C ASP A 68 8.39 0.42 3.76
N CYS A 69 8.90 0.92 2.62
CA CYS A 69 10.33 1.20 2.44
C CYS A 69 10.82 2.47 3.17
N ILE A 70 9.91 3.33 3.62
CA ILE A 70 10.21 4.48 4.49
C ILE A 70 9.76 4.23 5.94
N SER A 71 9.62 2.96 6.31
CA SER A 71 9.35 2.48 7.67
C SER A 71 10.50 1.58 8.15
N ASP A 72 10.31 0.89 9.27
CA ASP A 72 11.31 -0.03 9.85
C ASP A 72 11.44 -1.37 9.11
N ILE A 73 10.49 -1.73 8.24
CA ILE A 73 10.44 -3.06 7.62
C ILE A 73 11.05 -3.15 6.23
N GLY A 74 11.26 -2.03 5.55
CA GLY A 74 11.66 -2.06 4.15
C GLY A 74 12.89 -1.22 3.83
N THR A 75 13.53 -1.54 2.71
CA THR A 75 14.65 -0.81 2.15
C THR A 75 14.34 -0.40 0.72
N TYR A 76 14.90 0.73 0.30
CA TYR A 76 14.78 1.26 -1.05
C TYR A 76 16.16 1.50 -1.66
N ARG A 77 16.36 0.96 -2.84
CA ARG A 77 17.70 0.92 -3.47
C ARG A 77 18.29 2.27 -3.84
N THR A 78 17.49 3.25 -4.23
CA THR A 78 18.02 4.48 -4.80
C THR A 78 18.49 5.46 -3.72
N GLY A 79 19.75 5.87 -3.80
CA GLY A 79 20.37 6.79 -2.86
C GLY A 79 19.93 8.24 -2.98
N ALA A 80 19.15 8.60 -3.98
CA ALA A 80 18.70 9.95 -4.18
C ALA A 80 17.20 9.95 -4.47
N GLY A 81 16.44 10.63 -3.70
CA GLY A 81 15.04 10.77 -4.00
C GLY A 81 14.22 11.24 -2.82
N ASN A 82 12.97 11.41 -3.11
CA ASN A 82 11.98 11.91 -2.18
C ASN A 82 11.81 11.01 -0.96
N GLN A 83 12.01 9.68 -1.13
CA GLN A 83 11.90 8.69 -0.06
C GLN A 83 13.00 8.86 0.99
N ILE A 84 14.24 9.13 0.56
CA ILE A 84 15.34 9.38 1.50
C ILE A 84 15.08 10.65 2.31
N LYS A 85 14.51 11.67 1.69
CA LYS A 85 14.12 12.88 2.42
C LYS A 85 13.09 12.59 3.52
N ALA A 86 12.12 11.69 3.24
CA ALA A 86 11.16 11.23 4.24
C ALA A 86 11.82 10.43 5.38
N MET A 87 12.85 9.62 5.05
CA MET A 87 13.57 8.79 6.03
C MET A 87 14.58 9.58 6.87
N SER A 88 14.99 10.76 6.43
CA SER A 88 16.02 11.62 7.06
C SER A 88 15.46 12.89 7.68
N SER A 89 14.13 13.02 7.80
CA SER A 89 13.47 14.24 8.32
C SER A 89 13.80 15.52 7.52
N THR A 90 14.10 15.37 6.22
CA THR A 90 14.46 16.49 5.33
C THR A 90 13.42 16.75 4.24
N LEU A 91 12.18 16.26 4.43
CA LEU A 91 11.06 16.63 3.56
C LEU A 91 10.83 18.15 3.59
N THR A 92 10.46 18.70 2.45
CA THR A 92 10.13 20.10 2.24
C THR A 92 8.83 20.23 1.43
N ALA A 93 8.18 21.38 1.48
CA ALA A 93 6.89 21.61 0.82
C ALA A 93 6.94 21.51 -0.72
N ASP A 94 8.12 21.63 -1.32
CA ASP A 94 8.35 21.44 -2.76
C ASP A 94 8.60 19.98 -3.17
N ASN A 95 8.49 19.04 -2.23
CA ASN A 95 8.71 17.62 -2.52
C ASN A 95 7.63 17.07 -3.45
N THR A 96 8.05 16.57 -4.61
CA THR A 96 7.13 16.09 -5.65
C THR A 96 6.33 14.86 -5.26
N MET A 97 6.80 14.03 -4.31
CA MET A 97 6.04 12.90 -3.78
C MET A 97 4.85 13.40 -2.95
N CYS A 98 5.09 14.37 -2.07
CA CYS A 98 4.03 14.99 -1.28
C CYS A 98 3.00 15.67 -2.19
N GLU A 99 3.47 16.46 -3.16
CA GLU A 99 2.58 17.14 -4.11
C GLU A 99 1.69 16.16 -4.90
N LYS A 100 2.27 15.05 -5.37
CA LYS A 100 1.51 14.04 -6.15
C LYS A 100 0.41 13.38 -5.34
N VAL A 101 0.69 13.01 -4.08
CA VAL A 101 -0.34 12.41 -3.21
C VAL A 101 -1.46 13.42 -2.96
N TYR A 102 -1.13 14.65 -2.59
CA TYR A 102 -2.10 15.72 -2.34
C TYR A 102 -2.99 15.97 -3.57
N LYS A 103 -2.38 16.22 -4.73
CA LYS A 103 -3.11 16.43 -6.00
C LYS A 103 -4.00 15.26 -6.37
N THR A 104 -3.61 14.03 -6.02
CA THR A 104 -4.41 12.86 -6.33
C THR A 104 -5.69 12.82 -5.51
N VAL A 105 -5.66 13.18 -4.22
CA VAL A 105 -6.86 13.26 -3.37
C VAL A 105 -7.92 14.14 -4.04
N TYR A 106 -7.56 15.37 -4.39
CA TYR A 106 -8.52 16.32 -4.97
C TYR A 106 -8.92 16.01 -6.41
N LYS A 107 -8.00 15.45 -7.21
CA LYS A 107 -8.34 14.98 -8.55
C LYS A 107 -9.39 13.89 -8.55
N ILE A 108 -9.35 13.00 -7.55
CA ILE A 108 -10.35 11.94 -7.43
C ILE A 108 -11.64 12.50 -6.86
N ALA A 109 -11.58 13.36 -5.85
CA ALA A 109 -12.76 14.07 -5.35
C ALA A 109 -13.50 14.77 -6.49
N GLY A 110 -12.81 15.52 -7.35
CA GLY A 110 -13.42 16.17 -8.53
C GLY A 110 -14.08 15.18 -9.51
N ARG A 111 -13.49 14.01 -9.73
CA ARG A 111 -14.12 12.97 -10.56
C ARG A 111 -15.36 12.36 -9.94
N VAL A 112 -15.34 12.18 -8.62
CA VAL A 112 -16.51 11.70 -7.88
C VAL A 112 -17.63 12.73 -7.96
N HIS A 113 -17.33 14.01 -7.72
CA HIS A 113 -18.31 15.09 -7.71
C HIS A 113 -18.88 15.40 -9.08
N LEU A 114 -18.12 15.21 -10.16
CA LEU A 114 -18.63 15.33 -11.52
C LEU A 114 -19.90 14.47 -11.74
N VAL A 115 -19.95 13.28 -11.12
CA VAL A 115 -21.13 12.39 -11.22
C VAL A 115 -22.09 12.64 -10.05
N LEU A 116 -21.56 12.67 -8.83
CA LEU A 116 -22.37 12.66 -7.60
C LEU A 116 -23.31 13.87 -7.52
N ASP A 117 -22.81 15.06 -7.84
CA ASP A 117 -23.59 16.30 -7.75
C ASP A 117 -24.70 16.40 -8.80
N ASN A 118 -24.57 15.65 -9.87
CA ASN A 118 -25.52 15.60 -10.96
C ASN A 118 -26.36 14.30 -11.00
N LEU A 119 -26.08 13.38 -10.07
CA LEU A 119 -26.71 12.05 -10.07
C LEU A 119 -28.24 12.13 -9.89
N ASP A 120 -28.73 13.15 -9.18
CA ASP A 120 -30.18 13.36 -8.96
C ASP A 120 -30.97 13.56 -10.25
N ARG A 121 -30.34 13.90 -11.37
CA ARG A 121 -30.99 13.94 -12.69
C ARG A 121 -31.51 12.58 -13.14
N LEU A 122 -30.92 11.51 -12.58
CA LEU A 122 -31.32 10.14 -12.91
C LEU A 122 -32.41 9.59 -11.99
N ARG A 123 -32.94 10.38 -11.01
CA ARG A 123 -34.05 9.94 -10.17
C ARG A 123 -35.30 9.70 -11.02
N GLY A 124 -35.87 8.49 -10.91
CA GLY A 124 -37.01 8.08 -11.71
C GLY A 124 -36.67 7.74 -13.19
N VAL A 125 -35.42 7.93 -13.63
CA VAL A 125 -34.92 7.51 -14.94
C VAL A 125 -34.32 6.11 -14.86
N ILE A 126 -33.59 5.83 -13.77
CA ILE A 126 -33.03 4.50 -13.49
C ILE A 126 -33.68 3.91 -12.21
N PRO A 127 -33.61 2.58 -12.03
CA PRO A 127 -34.05 1.95 -10.78
C PRO A 127 -33.36 2.56 -9.55
N GLU A 128 -34.11 2.72 -8.46
CA GLU A 128 -33.60 3.32 -7.21
C GLU A 128 -32.40 2.56 -6.65
N ASP A 129 -32.42 1.22 -6.72
CA ASP A 129 -31.28 0.38 -6.31
C ASP A 129 -30.01 0.74 -7.08
N ARG A 130 -30.13 0.94 -8.39
CA ARG A 130 -28.99 1.32 -9.24
C ARG A 130 -28.47 2.72 -8.90
N PHE A 131 -29.38 3.66 -8.68
CA PHE A 131 -29.03 5.00 -8.24
C PHE A 131 -28.21 4.95 -6.94
N ASN A 132 -28.71 4.23 -5.93
CA ASN A 132 -28.05 4.14 -4.64
C ASN A 132 -26.74 3.33 -4.68
N GLN A 133 -26.65 2.30 -5.51
CA GLN A 133 -25.39 1.57 -5.75
C GLN A 133 -24.30 2.49 -6.32
N ILE A 134 -24.60 3.26 -7.35
CA ILE A 134 -23.65 4.21 -7.95
C ILE A 134 -23.22 5.25 -6.92
N LYS A 135 -24.17 5.79 -6.16
CA LYS A 135 -23.90 6.76 -5.08
C LYS A 135 -22.98 6.17 -4.01
N ALA A 136 -23.28 4.98 -3.53
CA ALA A 136 -22.48 4.29 -2.50
C ALA A 136 -21.03 4.05 -2.96
N GLU A 137 -20.82 3.56 -4.17
CA GLU A 137 -19.48 3.34 -4.71
C GLU A 137 -18.68 4.63 -4.84
N LEU A 138 -19.31 5.71 -5.33
CA LEU A 138 -18.68 7.05 -5.45
C LEU A 138 -18.25 7.58 -4.07
N LEU A 139 -19.11 7.45 -3.06
CA LEU A 139 -18.83 7.89 -1.69
C LEU A 139 -17.74 7.04 -1.04
N CYS A 140 -17.70 5.73 -1.28
CA CYS A 140 -16.60 4.88 -0.82
C CYS A 140 -15.26 5.31 -1.43
N ILE A 141 -15.21 5.61 -2.73
CA ILE A 141 -13.99 6.09 -3.40
C ILE A 141 -13.55 7.43 -2.78
N ARG A 142 -14.49 8.37 -2.59
CA ARG A 142 -14.22 9.66 -1.95
C ARG A 142 -13.67 9.48 -0.53
N ALA A 143 -14.33 8.64 0.27
CA ALA A 143 -13.93 8.38 1.65
C ALA A 143 -12.51 7.81 1.75
N TYR A 144 -12.15 6.85 0.90
CA TYR A 144 -10.81 6.28 0.87
C TYR A 144 -9.73 7.35 0.62
N TYR A 145 -9.94 8.27 -0.33
CA TYR A 145 -8.93 9.28 -0.64
C TYR A 145 -8.84 10.40 0.39
N TYR A 146 -9.95 10.84 0.94
CA TYR A 146 -9.92 11.84 2.01
C TYR A 146 -9.30 11.28 3.29
N ASP A 147 -9.58 10.02 3.65
CA ASP A 147 -8.91 9.36 4.78
C ASP A 147 -7.39 9.30 4.57
N LEU A 148 -6.94 8.92 3.36
CA LEU A 148 -5.51 8.99 3.01
C LEU A 148 -4.96 10.41 3.13
N GLY A 149 -5.68 11.41 2.64
CA GLY A 149 -5.30 12.82 2.76
C GLY A 149 -5.10 13.21 4.22
N CYS A 150 -6.04 12.86 5.09
CA CYS A 150 -5.93 13.13 6.52
C CYS A 150 -4.76 12.39 7.17
N GLN A 151 -4.49 11.15 6.78
CA GLN A 151 -3.36 10.38 7.33
C GLN A 151 -2.00 10.97 6.93
N PHE A 152 -1.86 11.54 5.72
CA PHE A 152 -0.62 12.14 5.28
C PHE A 152 -0.45 13.59 5.77
N TYR A 153 -1.52 14.41 5.72
CA TYR A 153 -1.40 15.86 5.89
C TYR A 153 -2.11 16.40 7.15
N GLY A 154 -2.82 15.56 7.89
CA GLY A 154 -3.64 16.00 9.01
C GLY A 154 -4.89 16.74 8.55
N ASP A 155 -5.07 17.96 9.01
CA ASP A 155 -6.18 18.82 8.59
C ASP A 155 -6.03 19.19 7.12
N ILE A 156 -7.12 19.08 6.35
CA ILE A 156 -7.13 19.36 4.91
C ILE A 156 -8.43 20.04 4.50
N PRO A 157 -8.47 20.76 3.38
CA PRO A 157 -9.74 21.19 2.78
C PRO A 157 -10.65 19.99 2.48
N PHE A 158 -11.91 20.11 2.83
CA PHE A 158 -12.93 19.13 2.45
C PHE A 158 -13.87 19.76 1.41
N ILE A 159 -13.79 19.27 0.19
CA ILE A 159 -14.58 19.73 -0.94
C ILE A 159 -15.67 18.68 -1.18
N ASP A 160 -16.92 19.06 -1.03
CA ASP A 160 -18.10 18.20 -1.11
C ASP A 160 -18.98 18.46 -2.33
N HIS A 161 -18.44 19.20 -3.30
CA HIS A 161 -19.09 19.50 -4.57
C HIS A 161 -18.07 19.72 -5.70
N GLN A 162 -18.54 19.78 -6.94
CA GLN A 162 -17.72 20.12 -8.08
C GLN A 162 -17.35 21.61 -8.04
N LEU A 163 -16.06 21.92 -8.11
CA LEU A 163 -15.58 23.29 -8.15
C LEU A 163 -15.76 23.90 -9.53
N ASP A 164 -16.21 25.14 -9.57
CA ASP A 164 -16.14 25.99 -10.75
C ASP A 164 -14.73 26.57 -10.93
N LEU A 165 -14.41 27.04 -12.13
CA LEU A 165 -13.08 27.53 -12.47
C LEU A 165 -12.65 28.75 -11.61
N ASP A 166 -13.60 29.48 -11.06
CA ASP A 166 -13.35 30.70 -10.25
C ASP A 166 -13.41 30.44 -8.75
N ASP A 167 -13.76 29.19 -8.31
CA ASP A 167 -14.03 28.86 -6.91
C ASP A 167 -12.95 27.96 -6.27
N TYR A 168 -11.76 27.90 -6.82
CA TYR A 168 -10.71 26.97 -6.36
C TYR A 168 -9.84 27.47 -5.19
N SER A 169 -10.06 28.70 -4.73
CA SER A 169 -9.07 29.41 -3.87
C SER A 169 -9.56 29.76 -2.47
N ASP A 170 -10.75 29.31 -2.05
CA ASP A 170 -11.35 29.70 -0.76
C ASP A 170 -11.74 28.49 0.10
N TYR A 171 -10.88 27.47 0.14
CA TYR A 171 -11.11 26.27 0.93
C TYR A 171 -10.09 26.14 2.05
N PRO A 172 -10.42 26.58 3.27
CA PRO A 172 -9.51 26.43 4.41
C PRO A 172 -9.37 24.95 4.80
N ARG A 173 -8.29 24.64 5.49
CA ARG A 173 -8.14 23.38 6.17
C ARG A 173 -9.17 23.26 7.27
N ILE A 174 -9.88 22.12 7.34
CA ILE A 174 -10.76 21.79 8.46
C ILE A 174 -10.16 20.66 9.29
N PRO A 175 -10.47 20.59 10.60
CA PRO A 175 -9.99 19.52 11.45
C PRO A 175 -10.28 18.15 10.87
N ARG A 176 -9.29 17.27 10.84
CA ARG A 176 -9.40 15.90 10.32
C ARG A 176 -10.50 15.09 11.01
N GLU A 177 -10.79 15.39 12.28
CA GLU A 177 -11.90 14.78 13.02
C GLU A 177 -13.25 15.13 12.40
N GLN A 178 -13.41 16.35 11.88
CA GLN A 178 -14.60 16.77 11.14
C GLN A 178 -14.67 16.09 9.77
N VAL A 179 -13.52 15.98 9.07
CA VAL A 179 -13.45 15.23 7.81
C VAL A 179 -13.89 13.79 8.06
N THR A 180 -13.29 13.11 9.04
CA THR A 180 -13.61 11.73 9.40
C THR A 180 -15.10 11.54 9.71
N ALA A 181 -15.68 12.44 10.51
CA ALA A 181 -17.11 12.38 10.84
C ALA A 181 -17.99 12.46 9.58
N ARG A 182 -17.64 13.37 8.64
CA ARG A 182 -18.33 13.47 7.34
C ARG A 182 -18.19 12.18 6.52
N LEU A 183 -16.99 11.60 6.45
CA LEU A 183 -16.76 10.35 5.71
C LEU A 183 -17.58 9.20 6.27
N LEU A 184 -17.66 9.06 7.59
CA LEU A 184 -18.46 8.01 8.24
C LEU A 184 -19.97 8.23 8.06
N GLN A 185 -20.41 9.48 8.04
CA GLN A 185 -21.78 9.85 7.72
C GLN A 185 -22.14 9.56 6.26
N ASP A 186 -21.22 9.83 5.32
CA ASP A 186 -21.40 9.52 3.90
C ASP A 186 -21.52 8.00 3.64
N LEU A 187 -20.82 7.20 4.44
CA LEU A 187 -20.90 5.75 4.42
C LEU A 187 -22.03 5.25 5.34
N ASP A 188 -23.22 5.84 5.18
CA ASP A 188 -24.41 5.45 5.91
C ASP A 188 -24.79 3.99 5.65
N ASP A 189 -25.20 3.27 6.70
CA ASP A 189 -25.47 1.84 6.61
C ASP A 189 -26.64 1.54 5.66
N ASP A 190 -27.73 2.36 5.68
CA ASP A 190 -28.87 2.20 4.79
C ASP A 190 -28.46 2.35 3.32
N LEU A 191 -27.51 3.26 3.04
CA LEU A 191 -26.96 3.41 1.69
C LEU A 191 -26.05 2.24 1.31
N LEU A 192 -25.18 1.78 2.22
CA LEU A 192 -24.29 0.65 1.93
C LEU A 192 -25.06 -0.65 1.69
N ASP A 193 -26.24 -0.79 2.26
CA ASP A 193 -27.08 -1.98 2.09
C ASP A 193 -27.64 -2.16 0.67
N TYR A 194 -27.61 -1.12 -0.16
CA TYR A 194 -27.90 -1.25 -1.60
C TYR A 194 -26.80 -1.98 -2.37
N LEU A 195 -25.55 -1.99 -1.86
CA LEU A 195 -24.47 -2.72 -2.52
C LEU A 195 -24.67 -4.24 -2.42
N PRO A 196 -24.39 -5.02 -3.48
CA PRO A 196 -24.34 -6.47 -3.35
C PRO A 196 -23.23 -6.88 -2.39
N VAL A 197 -23.36 -7.99 -1.71
CA VAL A 197 -22.32 -8.55 -0.84
C VAL A 197 -20.98 -8.62 -1.58
N GLN A 198 -21.03 -9.09 -2.82
CA GLN A 198 -19.92 -9.10 -3.77
C GLN A 198 -20.47 -8.86 -5.18
N TRP A 199 -19.80 -8.06 -5.99
CA TRP A 199 -20.07 -8.02 -7.43
C TRP A 199 -19.63 -9.33 -8.08
N ASN A 200 -20.28 -9.71 -9.20
CA ASN A 200 -19.90 -10.93 -9.92
C ASN A 200 -18.41 -10.89 -10.33
N PRO A 201 -17.55 -11.75 -9.74
CA PRO A 201 -16.11 -11.74 -10.03
C PRO A 201 -15.77 -12.08 -11.48
N GLY A 202 -16.62 -12.88 -12.16
CA GLY A 202 -16.44 -13.20 -13.58
C GLY A 202 -16.60 -11.99 -14.50
N THR A 203 -17.37 -10.98 -14.07
CA THR A 203 -17.62 -9.77 -14.86
C THR A 203 -16.74 -8.61 -14.43
N TYR A 204 -16.55 -8.43 -13.13
CA TYR A 204 -15.93 -7.23 -12.55
C TYR A 204 -14.62 -7.52 -11.82
N GLY A 205 -14.21 -8.78 -11.70
CA GLY A 205 -13.07 -9.18 -10.88
C GLY A 205 -13.28 -8.77 -9.41
N THR A 206 -12.21 -8.30 -8.81
CA THR A 206 -12.18 -7.82 -7.40
C THR A 206 -12.11 -6.28 -7.32
N THR A 207 -12.51 -5.58 -8.37
CA THR A 207 -12.22 -4.15 -8.55
C THR A 207 -13.37 -3.24 -8.16
N ARG A 208 -14.61 -3.71 -8.18
CA ARG A 208 -15.77 -2.95 -7.71
C ARG A 208 -16.03 -3.16 -6.23
N ILE A 209 -16.34 -2.08 -5.53
CA ILE A 209 -16.65 -2.10 -4.11
C ILE A 209 -18.01 -2.76 -3.89
N GLY A 210 -18.01 -3.96 -3.27
CA GLY A 210 -19.22 -4.59 -2.74
C GLY A 210 -19.44 -4.22 -1.28
N ARG A 211 -20.57 -4.69 -0.70
CA ARG A 211 -20.97 -4.34 0.68
C ARG A 211 -19.91 -4.71 1.71
N VAL A 212 -19.30 -5.90 1.60
CA VAL A 212 -18.21 -6.32 2.50
C VAL A 212 -17.03 -5.36 2.45
N ALA A 213 -16.62 -4.95 1.24
CA ALA A 213 -15.52 -4.00 1.07
C ALA A 213 -15.86 -2.61 1.61
N ALA A 214 -17.11 -2.16 1.45
CA ALA A 214 -17.57 -0.87 1.95
C ALA A 214 -17.57 -0.80 3.48
N TYR A 215 -18.10 -1.83 4.16
CA TYR A 215 -18.03 -1.91 5.63
C TYR A 215 -16.60 -2.10 6.14
N ALA A 216 -15.75 -2.85 5.43
CA ALA A 216 -14.33 -2.99 5.75
C ALA A 216 -13.59 -1.64 5.62
N LEU A 217 -13.91 -0.84 4.61
CA LEU A 217 -13.39 0.53 4.47
C LEU A 217 -13.85 1.43 5.62
N LYS A 218 -15.14 1.41 5.95
CA LYS A 218 -15.71 2.17 7.07
C LYS A 218 -15.03 1.79 8.39
N ALA A 219 -14.83 0.48 8.63
CA ALA A 219 -14.11 -0.03 9.79
C ALA A 219 -12.66 0.44 9.83
N ARG A 220 -11.94 0.43 8.69
CA ARG A 220 -10.57 0.93 8.60
C ARG A 220 -10.48 2.42 8.92
N ILE A 221 -11.38 3.23 8.36
CA ILE A 221 -11.44 4.67 8.65
C ILE A 221 -11.66 4.90 10.15
N ALA A 222 -12.63 4.22 10.74
CA ALA A 222 -12.89 4.32 12.18
C ALA A 222 -11.67 3.88 13.01
N LEU A 223 -11.01 2.78 12.64
CA LEU A 223 -9.79 2.28 13.29
C LEU A 223 -8.65 3.30 13.24
N ASN A 224 -8.40 3.91 12.07
CA ASN A 224 -7.31 4.87 11.87
C ASN A 224 -7.41 6.06 12.83
N TRP A 225 -8.62 6.43 13.23
CA TRP A 225 -8.88 7.60 14.08
C TRP A 225 -9.29 7.24 15.52
N GLY A 226 -9.14 5.97 15.92
CA GLY A 226 -9.39 5.53 17.30
C GLY A 226 -10.87 5.45 17.68
N LEU A 227 -11.76 5.38 16.70
CA LEU A 227 -13.20 5.18 16.90
C LEU A 227 -13.47 3.67 17.04
N TRP A 228 -12.96 3.09 18.12
CA TRP A 228 -12.85 1.64 18.31
C TRP A 228 -14.18 0.90 18.28
N GLU A 229 -15.23 1.48 18.91
CA GLU A 229 -16.57 0.91 18.90
C GLU A 229 -17.13 0.81 17.48
N GLU A 230 -17.05 1.90 16.71
CA GLU A 230 -17.51 1.91 15.32
C GLU A 230 -16.68 0.98 14.43
N ALA A 231 -15.36 0.92 14.65
CA ALA A 231 -14.49 -0.03 13.95
C ALA A 231 -14.87 -1.48 14.26
N ALA A 232 -15.15 -1.83 15.52
CA ALA A 232 -15.60 -3.15 15.92
C ALA A 232 -16.97 -3.49 15.32
N ARG A 233 -17.91 -2.55 15.34
CA ARG A 233 -19.25 -2.71 14.78
C ARG A 233 -19.20 -2.97 13.27
N CYS A 234 -18.51 -2.11 12.52
CA CYS A 234 -18.44 -2.21 11.07
C CYS A 234 -17.64 -3.43 10.60
N SER A 235 -16.53 -3.76 11.27
CA SER A 235 -15.77 -4.97 10.94
C SER A 235 -16.55 -6.23 11.23
N LYS A 236 -17.34 -6.28 12.31
CA LYS A 236 -18.24 -7.40 12.60
C LYS A 236 -19.31 -7.59 11.53
N ILE A 237 -19.91 -6.50 11.03
CA ILE A 237 -20.85 -6.58 9.90
C ILE A 237 -20.14 -7.16 8.67
N ALA A 238 -18.96 -6.62 8.34
CA ALA A 238 -18.20 -7.06 7.18
C ALA A 238 -17.80 -8.54 7.26
N THR A 239 -17.30 -9.02 8.43
CA THR A 239 -16.90 -10.43 8.61
C THR A 239 -18.10 -11.37 8.55
N THR A 240 -19.25 -10.95 9.10
CA THR A 240 -20.50 -11.73 9.02
C THR A 240 -21.01 -11.83 7.57
N LEU A 241 -21.02 -10.73 6.82
CA LEU A 241 -21.41 -10.72 5.41
C LEU A 241 -20.44 -11.52 4.52
N ALA A 242 -19.18 -11.62 4.93
CA ALA A 242 -18.15 -12.35 4.20
C ALA A 242 -18.28 -13.87 4.29
N GLU A 243 -19.05 -14.39 5.25
CA GLU A 243 -19.20 -15.84 5.46
C GLU A 243 -19.67 -16.56 4.18
N GLY A 244 -18.92 -17.59 3.76
CA GLY A 244 -19.19 -18.35 2.55
C GLY A 244 -18.82 -17.65 1.24
N VAL A 245 -18.56 -16.34 1.25
CA VAL A 245 -18.21 -15.55 0.06
C VAL A 245 -16.71 -15.25 -0.01
N TYR A 246 -16.14 -14.75 1.07
CA TYR A 246 -14.72 -14.40 1.18
C TYR A 246 -14.02 -15.29 2.20
N ASP A 247 -12.74 -15.55 1.98
CA ASP A 247 -11.91 -16.32 2.90
C ASP A 247 -10.42 -16.02 2.66
N LEU A 248 -9.57 -16.45 3.61
CA LEU A 248 -8.12 -16.44 3.44
C LEU A 248 -7.71 -17.37 2.30
N GLU A 249 -6.88 -16.88 1.39
CA GLU A 249 -6.27 -17.73 0.37
C GLU A 249 -5.31 -18.72 1.02
N PRO A 250 -5.40 -20.01 0.73
CA PRO A 250 -4.43 -20.98 1.22
C PRO A 250 -3.03 -20.65 0.71
N LEU A 251 -2.05 -20.63 1.60
CA LEU A 251 -0.65 -20.46 1.26
C LEU A 251 0.08 -21.80 1.35
N ASP A 252 0.90 -22.12 0.34
CA ASP A 252 1.66 -23.37 0.35
C ASP A 252 2.82 -23.29 1.34
N CYS A 253 2.60 -23.84 2.52
CA CYS A 253 3.59 -23.94 3.58
C CYS A 253 4.37 -25.28 3.54
N THR A 254 4.07 -26.19 2.61
CA THR A 254 4.71 -27.52 2.54
C THR A 254 6.17 -27.45 2.10
N TYR A 255 6.54 -26.40 1.40
CA TYR A 255 7.93 -26.13 1.01
C TYR A 255 8.90 -26.19 2.20
N TYR A 256 8.48 -25.74 3.38
CA TYR A 256 9.32 -25.65 4.57
C TYR A 256 9.56 -26.98 5.26
N ALA A 257 8.65 -27.91 5.15
CA ALA A 257 8.82 -29.23 5.74
C ALA A 257 9.89 -30.05 5.02
N THR A 258 10.15 -29.73 3.76
CA THR A 258 11.01 -30.58 2.91
C THR A 258 12.27 -29.88 2.38
N HIS A 259 12.37 -28.57 2.35
CA HIS A 259 13.43 -27.76 1.70
C HIS A 259 13.83 -28.24 0.28
N ALA A 260 13.04 -29.11 -0.28
CA ALA A 260 13.56 -30.12 -1.19
C ALA A 260 13.28 -29.81 -2.63
N ALA A 261 12.59 -29.01 -3.17
CA ALA A 261 12.45 -29.02 -4.64
C ALA A 261 11.43 -28.06 -5.24
N GLY A 262 11.12 -27.01 -4.61
CA GLY A 262 10.17 -26.09 -5.17
C GLY A 262 10.50 -24.63 -4.84
N GLU A 263 9.81 -23.74 -5.46
CA GLU A 263 9.71 -22.36 -5.03
C GLU A 263 8.43 -22.21 -4.25
N PRO A 264 8.42 -21.48 -3.13
CA PRO A 264 7.18 -21.23 -2.39
C PRO A 264 6.19 -20.49 -3.30
N SER A 265 4.96 -20.96 -3.32
CA SER A 265 3.92 -20.42 -4.21
C SER A 265 3.10 -19.28 -3.58
N ALA A 266 3.68 -18.48 -2.71
CA ALA A 266 3.03 -17.24 -2.27
C ALA A 266 2.68 -16.29 -3.42
N ALA A 267 3.32 -16.51 -4.57
CA ALA A 267 3.00 -15.81 -5.80
C ALA A 267 1.51 -15.90 -6.20
N ASN A 268 0.79 -16.93 -5.79
CA ASN A 268 -0.59 -17.10 -6.23
C ASN A 268 -1.48 -15.95 -5.78
N LEU A 269 -1.46 -15.53 -4.51
CA LEU A 269 -2.29 -14.42 -4.04
C LEU A 269 -1.86 -13.07 -4.64
N PHE A 270 -0.56 -12.81 -4.68
CA PHE A 270 0.02 -11.52 -5.07
C PHE A 270 0.51 -11.49 -6.53
N GLY A 271 0.32 -12.56 -7.28
CA GLY A 271 0.61 -12.65 -8.72
C GLY A 271 -0.65 -12.52 -9.57
N PHE A 272 -0.47 -12.65 -10.88
CA PHE A 272 -1.59 -12.54 -11.83
C PHE A 272 -2.68 -13.61 -11.58
N ALA A 273 -2.29 -14.83 -11.24
CA ALA A 273 -3.25 -15.90 -10.95
C ALA A 273 -4.13 -15.63 -9.72
N GLY A 274 -3.66 -14.83 -8.78
CA GLY A 274 -4.38 -14.51 -7.54
C GLY A 274 -5.36 -13.35 -7.64
N GLN A 275 -5.50 -12.72 -8.79
CA GLN A 275 -6.34 -11.52 -8.96
C GLN A 275 -7.84 -11.77 -8.71
N THR A 276 -8.27 -13.02 -8.83
CA THR A 276 -9.66 -13.45 -8.57
C THR A 276 -9.80 -14.21 -7.25
N SER A 277 -8.78 -14.20 -6.40
CA SER A 277 -8.83 -14.83 -5.09
C SER A 277 -9.98 -14.28 -4.25
N ARG A 278 -10.61 -15.18 -3.48
CA ARG A 278 -11.65 -14.83 -2.50
C ARG A 278 -11.12 -14.03 -1.31
N GLU A 279 -9.82 -13.79 -1.22
CA GLU A 279 -9.24 -12.94 -0.19
C GLU A 279 -9.33 -11.45 -0.54
N TRP A 280 -9.38 -11.07 -1.83
CA TRP A 280 -9.49 -9.68 -2.24
C TRP A 280 -10.91 -9.15 -2.08
N LEU A 281 -11.10 -8.20 -1.17
CA LEU A 281 -12.36 -7.47 -1.01
C LEU A 281 -12.45 -6.30 -2.00
N TRP A 282 -11.32 -5.61 -2.22
CA TRP A 282 -11.21 -4.50 -3.14
C TRP A 282 -9.78 -4.32 -3.62
N ALA A 283 -9.60 -4.21 -4.95
CA ALA A 283 -8.30 -4.04 -5.59
C ALA A 283 -8.35 -3.02 -6.74
N ILE A 284 -7.22 -2.37 -6.99
CA ILE A 284 -7.02 -1.53 -8.18
C ILE A 284 -6.70 -2.45 -9.35
N GLN A 285 -7.44 -2.32 -10.43
CA GLN A 285 -7.19 -3.09 -11.63
C GLN A 285 -6.15 -2.42 -12.51
N TYR A 286 -5.22 -3.23 -12.98
CA TYR A 286 -4.26 -2.86 -14.01
C TYR A 286 -4.46 -3.68 -15.27
N ASN A 287 -4.09 -3.10 -16.39
CA ASN A 287 -4.07 -3.75 -17.70
C ASN A 287 -2.90 -3.19 -18.51
N ARG A 288 -1.99 -4.05 -18.92
CA ARG A 288 -0.75 -3.67 -19.61
C ARG A 288 -0.94 -2.86 -20.88
N LEU A 289 -2.10 -2.95 -21.53
CA LEU A 289 -2.40 -2.22 -22.77
C LEU A 289 -2.97 -0.83 -22.52
N ILE A 290 -3.61 -0.60 -21.37
CA ILE A 290 -4.37 0.62 -21.09
C ILE A 290 -3.78 1.39 -19.91
N ASN A 291 -3.50 0.68 -18.85
CA ASN A 291 -3.04 1.25 -17.58
C ASN A 291 -2.24 0.19 -16.80
N TYR A 292 -0.96 0.10 -17.08
CA TYR A 292 -0.08 -0.91 -16.51
C TYR A 292 0.51 -0.50 -15.17
N THR A 293 0.97 -1.50 -14.42
CA THR A 293 1.90 -1.33 -13.31
C THR A 293 3.29 -1.80 -13.71
N SER A 294 4.27 -1.53 -12.87
CA SER A 294 5.65 -1.99 -13.04
C SER A 294 6.12 -2.78 -11.80
N ALA A 295 5.20 -3.37 -11.05
CA ALA A 295 5.49 -4.03 -9.79
C ALA A 295 6.55 -5.10 -9.93
N THR A 296 6.33 -6.06 -10.82
CA THR A 296 7.26 -7.16 -11.06
C THR A 296 8.64 -6.68 -11.48
N TYR A 297 8.72 -5.70 -12.38
CA TYR A 297 10.01 -5.16 -12.83
C TYR A 297 10.84 -4.55 -11.69
N TYR A 298 10.20 -3.79 -10.82
CA TYR A 298 10.90 -3.11 -9.74
C TYR A 298 11.29 -4.05 -8.58
N GLU A 299 10.55 -5.13 -8.38
CA GLU A 299 10.79 -6.09 -7.30
C GLU A 299 11.67 -7.25 -7.72
N ALA A 300 11.54 -7.71 -8.97
CA ALA A 300 12.28 -8.86 -9.45
C ALA A 300 13.81 -8.67 -9.40
N PRO A 301 14.57 -9.75 -9.17
CA PRO A 301 16.01 -9.78 -9.25
C PRO A 301 16.53 -9.37 -10.63
N ARG A 302 17.74 -8.81 -10.67
CA ARG A 302 18.42 -8.42 -11.91
C ARG A 302 18.72 -9.60 -12.82
N ILE A 303 18.98 -10.78 -12.26
CA ILE A 303 19.20 -12.00 -13.03
C ILE A 303 18.02 -12.33 -13.93
N HIS A 304 16.82 -11.90 -13.57
CA HIS A 304 15.61 -12.00 -14.37
C HIS A 304 15.29 -10.73 -15.20
N GLY A 305 16.19 -9.74 -15.18
CA GLY A 305 16.00 -8.46 -15.86
C GLY A 305 15.19 -7.44 -15.09
N GLY A 306 14.94 -7.67 -13.82
CA GLY A 306 14.32 -6.71 -12.90
C GLY A 306 15.29 -5.66 -12.36
N CYS A 307 14.81 -4.81 -11.46
CA CYS A 307 15.56 -3.70 -10.87
C CYS A 307 16.10 -3.97 -9.47
N SER A 308 15.54 -4.91 -8.71
CA SER A 308 15.85 -5.15 -7.30
C SER A 308 15.75 -3.86 -6.46
N TRP A 309 14.64 -3.14 -6.53
CA TRP A 309 14.53 -1.84 -5.89
C TRP A 309 14.07 -1.90 -4.45
N LEU A 310 13.16 -2.81 -4.14
CA LEU A 310 12.49 -2.91 -2.85
C LEU A 310 12.85 -4.22 -2.17
N GLY A 311 13.14 -4.16 -0.89
CA GLY A 311 13.44 -5.36 -0.12
C GLY A 311 13.17 -5.16 1.37
N PRO A 312 13.04 -6.24 2.14
CA PRO A 312 12.92 -6.15 3.58
C PRO A 312 14.23 -5.68 4.23
N SER A 313 14.11 -5.01 5.36
CA SER A 313 15.24 -4.70 6.26
C SER A 313 15.67 -5.96 7.03
N GLN A 314 16.87 -5.96 7.64
CA GLN A 314 17.25 -7.01 8.58
C GLN A 314 16.26 -7.13 9.73
N ALA A 315 15.76 -6.00 10.24
CA ALA A 315 14.76 -5.96 11.30
C ALA A 315 13.46 -6.70 10.93
N MET A 316 13.05 -6.62 9.66
CA MET A 316 11.88 -7.39 9.18
C MET A 316 12.17 -8.88 9.13
N ILE A 317 13.35 -9.27 8.65
CA ILE A 317 13.76 -10.68 8.60
C ILE A 317 13.80 -11.29 10.00
N ASP A 318 14.37 -10.57 10.96
CA ASP A 318 14.46 -11.04 12.36
C ASP A 318 13.11 -11.03 13.07
N THR A 319 12.16 -10.20 12.63
CA THR A 319 10.80 -10.16 13.19
C THR A 319 10.06 -11.48 13.05
N PHE A 320 10.26 -12.24 11.96
CA PHE A 320 9.56 -13.51 11.80
C PHE A 320 9.87 -14.47 12.95
N GLN A 321 8.85 -14.96 13.63
CA GLN A 321 8.96 -15.89 14.75
C GLN A 321 9.53 -17.24 14.33
N CYS A 322 9.86 -18.09 15.28
CA CYS A 322 10.05 -19.50 15.05
C CYS A 322 8.70 -20.24 14.97
N THR A 323 8.71 -21.47 14.47
CA THR A 323 7.50 -22.30 14.31
C THR A 323 6.79 -22.65 15.62
N ASP A 324 7.45 -22.42 16.76
CA ASP A 324 6.84 -22.51 18.09
C ASP A 324 6.12 -21.23 18.53
N GLY A 325 6.09 -20.20 17.67
CA GLY A 325 5.42 -18.92 17.94
C GLY A 325 6.22 -17.95 18.82
N LYS A 326 7.50 -18.20 19.07
CA LYS A 326 8.36 -17.35 19.88
C LYS A 326 9.31 -16.52 19.02
N PRO A 327 9.74 -15.34 19.52
CA PRO A 327 10.83 -14.60 18.91
C PRO A 327 12.10 -15.45 18.82
N ILE A 328 12.98 -15.16 17.86
CA ILE A 328 14.24 -15.90 17.67
C ILE A 328 15.17 -15.88 18.87
N THR A 329 15.05 -14.87 19.74
CA THR A 329 15.83 -14.76 20.99
C THR A 329 15.29 -15.59 22.14
N GLU A 330 14.07 -16.11 22.03
CA GLU A 330 13.39 -16.88 23.09
C GLU A 330 13.13 -18.34 22.68
N SER A 331 13.17 -18.62 21.39
CA SER A 331 12.85 -19.95 20.86
C SER A 331 14.04 -20.90 20.97
N PRO A 332 13.89 -22.09 21.58
CA PRO A 332 14.91 -23.12 21.56
C PRO A 332 15.10 -23.77 20.18
N LEU A 333 14.22 -23.48 19.21
CA LEU A 333 14.29 -23.98 17.85
C LEU A 333 15.22 -23.14 16.96
N TYR A 334 15.58 -21.94 17.42
CA TYR A 334 16.42 -21.04 16.66
C TYR A 334 17.89 -21.43 16.75
N ASP A 335 18.50 -21.57 15.59
CA ASP A 335 19.94 -21.73 15.46
C ASP A 335 20.50 -20.56 14.63
N TRP A 336 21.27 -19.69 15.26
CA TRP A 336 21.83 -18.52 14.58
C TRP A 336 22.81 -18.89 13.44
N GLN A 337 23.38 -20.11 13.45
CA GLN A 337 24.23 -20.63 12.37
C GLN A 337 23.41 -21.18 11.20
N ASN A 338 22.13 -21.48 11.44
CA ASN A 338 21.15 -21.84 10.41
C ASN A 338 19.83 -21.04 10.61
N PRO A 339 19.87 -19.71 10.45
CA PRO A 339 18.80 -18.79 10.88
C PRO A 339 17.52 -18.93 10.08
N TRP A 340 17.53 -19.72 9.03
CA TRP A 340 16.40 -19.93 8.13
C TRP A 340 15.53 -21.11 8.52
N ALA A 341 16.05 -22.03 9.32
CA ALA A 341 15.31 -23.20 9.79
C ALA A 341 14.32 -22.85 10.89
N ASN A 342 13.21 -23.58 10.94
CA ASN A 342 12.18 -23.46 11.98
C ASN A 342 11.57 -22.05 12.13
N ARG A 343 11.49 -21.28 11.06
CA ARG A 343 10.92 -19.93 11.04
C ARG A 343 9.48 -19.94 10.56
N ASP A 344 8.74 -18.89 10.94
CA ASP A 344 7.43 -18.60 10.37
C ASP A 344 7.48 -18.72 8.84
N PRO A 345 6.63 -19.54 8.22
CA PRO A 345 6.65 -19.78 6.78
C PRO A 345 6.58 -18.53 5.91
N ARG A 346 6.00 -17.44 6.44
CA ARG A 346 5.92 -16.15 5.72
C ARG A 346 7.27 -15.52 5.46
N LEU A 347 8.31 -15.89 6.20
CA LEU A 347 9.67 -15.44 5.90
C LEU A 347 10.05 -15.76 4.45
N ASP A 348 9.94 -17.01 4.04
CA ASP A 348 10.31 -17.41 2.68
C ASP A 348 9.15 -17.21 1.67
N LEU A 349 7.88 -17.21 2.12
CA LEU A 349 6.74 -16.89 1.26
C LEU A 349 6.76 -15.45 0.78
N PHE A 350 7.14 -14.51 1.63
CA PHE A 350 7.04 -13.08 1.33
C PHE A 350 8.39 -12.42 1.05
N CYS A 351 9.49 -13.04 1.49
CA CYS A 351 10.84 -12.51 1.33
C CYS A 351 11.72 -13.45 0.50
N LEU A 352 12.51 -12.88 -0.38
CA LEU A 352 13.56 -13.58 -1.12
C LEU A 352 14.87 -13.29 -0.41
N ARG A 353 15.54 -14.32 0.02
CA ARG A 353 16.85 -14.26 0.70
C ARG A 353 17.94 -14.89 -0.16
N PRO A 354 19.20 -14.52 0.06
CA PRO A 354 20.32 -15.18 -0.61
C PRO A 354 20.34 -16.69 -0.41
N ASP A 355 20.93 -17.38 -1.35
CA ASP A 355 20.99 -18.84 -1.46
C ASP A 355 19.63 -19.55 -1.55
N THR A 356 18.61 -18.80 -1.95
CA THR A 356 17.31 -19.36 -2.35
C THR A 356 17.12 -19.19 -3.85
N ARG A 357 15.99 -19.62 -4.39
CA ARG A 357 15.70 -19.44 -5.81
C ARG A 357 14.42 -18.68 -6.07
N LEU A 358 14.41 -17.96 -7.15
CA LEU A 358 13.21 -17.37 -7.73
C LEU A 358 13.16 -17.74 -9.21
N TRP A 359 12.02 -18.24 -9.68
CA TRP A 359 11.75 -18.63 -11.06
C TRP A 359 12.80 -19.59 -11.65
N GLY A 360 13.30 -20.48 -10.79
CA GLY A 360 14.23 -21.52 -11.16
C GLY A 360 15.69 -21.05 -11.26
N VAL A 361 16.05 -19.85 -10.78
CA VAL A 361 17.45 -19.38 -10.72
C VAL A 361 17.79 -19.05 -9.27
N GLN A 362 18.99 -19.46 -8.82
CA GLN A 362 19.51 -19.09 -7.50
C GLN A 362 19.68 -17.58 -7.42
N TYR A 363 19.21 -17.01 -6.32
CA TYR A 363 19.40 -15.61 -5.97
C TYR A 363 20.55 -15.46 -4.99
N ASP A 364 21.50 -14.59 -5.29
CA ASP A 364 22.60 -14.25 -4.41
C ASP A 364 23.07 -12.82 -4.70
N THR A 365 23.35 -12.04 -3.66
CA THR A 365 23.82 -10.65 -3.79
C THR A 365 25.27 -10.46 -3.37
N ASP A 366 25.95 -11.52 -2.93
CA ASP A 366 27.37 -11.46 -2.59
C ASP A 366 28.23 -11.30 -3.85
N VAL A 367 29.04 -10.25 -3.91
CA VAL A 367 29.93 -9.97 -5.05
C VAL A 367 30.98 -11.04 -5.28
N ARG A 368 31.26 -11.88 -4.29
CA ARG A 368 32.19 -13.00 -4.37
C ARG A 368 31.57 -14.23 -5.02
N VAL A 369 30.24 -14.28 -5.10
CA VAL A 369 29.50 -15.32 -5.81
C VAL A 369 29.32 -14.87 -7.26
N GLU A 370 30.33 -15.12 -8.08
CA GLU A 370 30.35 -14.69 -9.49
C GLU A 370 29.33 -15.44 -10.36
N LYS A 371 28.95 -16.64 -9.96
CA LYS A 371 28.04 -17.51 -10.70
C LYS A 371 26.99 -18.09 -9.79
N VAL A 372 25.76 -18.21 -10.30
CA VAL A 372 24.62 -18.82 -9.63
C VAL A 372 24.05 -19.95 -10.46
N LYS A 373 23.38 -20.89 -9.81
CA LYS A 373 22.81 -22.06 -10.45
C LYS A 373 21.51 -21.72 -11.18
N ASP A 374 21.41 -22.15 -12.43
CA ASP A 374 20.18 -22.17 -13.20
C ASP A 374 19.54 -23.56 -13.11
N TYR A 375 18.53 -23.70 -12.27
CA TYR A 375 17.79 -24.95 -12.07
C TYR A 375 16.91 -25.29 -13.26
N ASN A 376 16.52 -24.31 -14.12
CA ASN A 376 15.72 -24.57 -15.30
C ASN A 376 16.52 -25.31 -16.38
N GLN A 377 17.85 -25.09 -16.42
CA GLN A 377 18.76 -25.72 -17.39
C GLN A 377 19.59 -26.87 -16.78
N SER A 378 19.65 -26.97 -15.46
CA SER A 378 20.34 -28.03 -14.76
C SER A 378 19.57 -29.34 -14.80
N THR A 379 20.26 -30.47 -14.97
CA THR A 379 19.68 -31.82 -14.93
C THR A 379 20.45 -32.68 -13.93
N ALA A 380 19.95 -33.88 -13.64
CA ALA A 380 20.66 -34.84 -12.81
C ALA A 380 22.04 -35.15 -13.41
N GLY A 381 23.10 -34.83 -12.68
CA GLY A 381 24.49 -35.01 -13.12
C GLY A 381 25.05 -33.90 -14.01
N LYS A 382 24.30 -32.85 -14.35
CA LYS A 382 24.82 -31.69 -15.09
C LYS A 382 24.31 -30.39 -14.47
N GLU A 383 25.15 -29.71 -13.72
CA GLU A 383 24.86 -28.38 -13.19
C GLU A 383 25.16 -27.31 -14.25
N VAL A 384 24.22 -26.34 -14.39
CA VAL A 384 24.41 -25.17 -15.25
C VAL A 384 24.57 -23.95 -14.36
N LEU A 385 25.70 -23.27 -14.49
CA LEU A 385 26.01 -22.03 -13.78
C LEU A 385 25.97 -20.86 -14.76
N ILE A 386 25.31 -19.80 -14.38
CA ILE A 386 25.20 -18.53 -15.13
C ILE A 386 25.82 -17.38 -14.33
N SER A 387 26.19 -16.30 -15.02
CA SER A 387 26.76 -15.11 -14.36
C SER A 387 25.73 -14.49 -13.39
N ASN A 388 26.21 -14.16 -12.20
CA ASN A 388 25.38 -13.55 -11.15
C ASN A 388 25.18 -12.05 -11.39
N ALA A 389 24.02 -11.68 -11.96
CA ALA A 389 23.68 -10.27 -12.19
C ALA A 389 23.29 -9.51 -10.91
N ASP A 390 22.97 -10.22 -9.83
CA ASP A 390 22.61 -9.65 -8.53
C ASP A 390 23.83 -9.47 -7.60
N ALA A 391 25.03 -9.92 -7.98
CA ALA A 391 26.29 -9.76 -7.27
C ALA A 391 26.76 -8.30 -7.22
N VAL A 392 25.93 -7.40 -6.74
CA VAL A 392 26.19 -5.95 -6.74
C VAL A 392 26.10 -5.34 -5.33
N GLY A 393 25.71 -6.16 -4.35
CA GLY A 393 25.41 -5.70 -2.99
C GLY A 393 26.60 -5.13 -2.22
N ASN A 394 27.82 -5.49 -2.59
CA ASN A 394 29.05 -5.14 -1.85
C ASN A 394 29.98 -4.19 -2.57
N LYS A 395 29.68 -3.78 -3.79
CA LYS A 395 30.58 -2.88 -4.51
C LYS A 395 30.54 -1.49 -3.86
N SER A 396 31.73 -0.94 -3.63
CA SER A 396 31.92 0.43 -3.16
C SER A 396 31.27 1.48 -4.07
N GLU A 397 30.96 1.13 -5.30
CA GLU A 397 30.21 1.94 -6.27
C GLU A 397 28.83 2.34 -5.73
N TYR A 398 28.22 1.53 -4.86
CA TYR A 398 26.99 1.92 -4.17
C TYR A 398 27.19 3.09 -3.18
N ALA A 399 28.38 3.17 -2.58
CA ALA A 399 28.72 4.27 -1.69
C ALA A 399 29.11 5.56 -2.45
N ALA A 400 29.78 5.41 -3.61
CA ALA A 400 30.30 6.55 -4.36
C ALA A 400 29.23 7.35 -5.11
N ASN A 401 28.18 6.70 -5.58
CA ASN A 401 27.12 7.31 -6.39
C ASN A 401 25.79 7.54 -5.65
N GLY A 402 25.77 7.34 -4.34
CA GLY A 402 24.53 7.44 -3.56
C GLY A 402 23.48 6.35 -3.86
N SER A 403 23.73 5.47 -4.82
CA SER A 403 22.87 4.34 -5.14
C SER A 403 23.26 3.14 -4.28
N LYS A 404 22.49 2.87 -3.24
CA LYS A 404 22.66 1.66 -2.42
C LYS A 404 21.94 0.50 -3.12
N GLY A 405 22.60 -0.67 -3.19
CA GLY A 405 21.93 -1.90 -3.61
C GLY A 405 20.80 -2.27 -2.65
N PRO A 406 19.99 -3.27 -2.98
CA PRO A 406 19.03 -3.82 -2.03
C PRO A 406 19.77 -4.26 -0.78
N GLY A 407 19.09 -4.26 0.36
CA GLY A 407 19.69 -4.64 1.65
C GLY A 407 20.15 -6.10 1.75
N GLY A 408 20.26 -6.83 0.64
CA GLY A 408 20.59 -8.24 0.57
C GLY A 408 19.37 -9.14 0.37
N TYR A 409 18.20 -8.62 0.65
CA TYR A 409 16.91 -9.30 0.53
C TYR A 409 16.00 -8.58 -0.46
N LEU A 410 15.03 -9.31 -1.04
CA LEU A 410 13.97 -8.76 -1.87
C LEU A 410 12.60 -9.24 -1.38
N TRP A 411 11.55 -8.58 -1.86
CA TRP A 411 10.19 -9.05 -1.64
C TRP A 411 9.80 -10.08 -2.71
N ARG A 412 9.02 -11.10 -2.31
CA ARG A 412 8.38 -12.05 -3.24
C ARG A 412 6.96 -11.65 -3.60
N LYS A 413 6.26 -10.91 -2.73
CA LYS A 413 4.93 -10.39 -3.04
C LYS A 413 4.99 -9.51 -4.28
N TYR A 414 3.98 -9.60 -5.14
CA TYR A 414 3.84 -8.82 -6.37
C TYR A 414 4.94 -9.07 -7.42
N SER A 415 5.61 -10.20 -7.34
CA SER A 415 6.57 -10.65 -8.35
C SER A 415 6.01 -11.86 -9.10
N ASP A 416 5.79 -11.74 -10.41
CA ASP A 416 5.24 -12.80 -11.25
C ASP A 416 6.09 -12.98 -12.52
N LYS A 417 6.62 -14.21 -12.71
CA LYS A 417 7.43 -14.55 -13.90
C LYS A 417 6.68 -14.29 -15.20
N GLY A 418 5.38 -14.60 -15.22
CA GLY A 418 4.53 -14.41 -16.39
C GLY A 418 4.37 -12.95 -16.82
N MET A 419 4.69 -12.02 -15.91
CA MET A 419 4.57 -10.58 -16.19
C MET A 419 5.86 -9.94 -16.69
N MET A 420 6.99 -10.66 -16.67
CA MET A 420 8.28 -10.13 -17.14
C MET A 420 8.41 -10.18 -18.67
N GLY A 421 8.57 -9.02 -19.29
CA GLY A 421 8.94 -8.91 -20.72
C GLY A 421 7.86 -9.23 -21.74
N LEU A 422 6.59 -9.10 -21.39
CA LEU A 422 5.49 -9.65 -22.18
C LEU A 422 4.91 -8.74 -23.25
N VAL A 423 5.10 -7.43 -23.22
CA VAL A 423 4.48 -6.51 -24.20
C VAL A 423 5.49 -5.51 -24.75
N ASN A 424 5.49 -5.33 -26.06
CA ASN A 424 6.30 -4.35 -26.79
C ASN A 424 7.81 -4.32 -26.46
N GLY A 425 8.35 -5.39 -25.88
CA GLY A 425 9.75 -5.46 -25.45
C GLY A 425 10.08 -4.61 -24.23
N THR A 426 9.10 -3.99 -23.57
CA THR A 426 9.31 -3.28 -22.32
C THR A 426 9.02 -4.21 -21.13
N LYS A 427 9.97 -4.27 -20.19
CA LYS A 427 9.87 -5.11 -18.99
C LYS A 427 9.08 -4.44 -17.87
N THR A 428 8.56 -3.24 -18.11
CA THR A 428 7.95 -2.38 -17.11
C THR A 428 6.44 -2.42 -17.11
N GLU A 429 5.83 -3.25 -17.96
CA GLU A 429 4.39 -3.30 -18.15
C GLU A 429 3.85 -4.63 -17.63
N ASP A 430 3.11 -4.62 -16.55
CA ASP A 430 2.42 -5.78 -16.02
C ASP A 430 0.96 -5.49 -15.62
N ASP A 431 0.20 -6.55 -15.37
CA ASP A 431 -1.23 -6.52 -15.08
C ASP A 431 -1.54 -6.84 -13.62
N ILE A 432 -0.54 -6.93 -12.73
CA ILE A 432 -0.78 -7.34 -11.35
C ILE A 432 -1.62 -6.28 -10.65
N ASN A 433 -2.81 -6.68 -10.17
CA ASN A 433 -3.69 -5.81 -9.40
C ASN A 433 -3.05 -5.41 -8.06
N ALA A 434 -3.32 -4.19 -7.61
CA ALA A 434 -2.93 -3.73 -6.29
C ALA A 434 -4.11 -3.88 -5.31
N GLY A 435 -3.93 -4.68 -4.28
CA GLY A 435 -4.92 -4.79 -3.22
C GLY A 435 -5.10 -3.49 -2.44
N ILE A 436 -6.35 -3.09 -2.21
CA ILE A 436 -6.69 -1.99 -1.30
C ILE A 436 -7.14 -2.57 0.04
N ILE A 437 -8.02 -3.57 0.01
CA ILE A 437 -8.51 -4.27 1.18
C ILE A 437 -8.55 -5.76 0.88
N ARG A 438 -8.03 -6.56 1.80
CA ARG A 438 -8.13 -8.02 1.74
C ARG A 438 -8.65 -8.60 3.06
N PHE A 439 -9.14 -9.83 3.00
CA PHE A 439 -9.82 -10.46 4.12
C PHE A 439 -8.94 -10.62 5.36
N ALA A 440 -7.63 -10.91 5.19
CA ALA A 440 -6.71 -10.96 6.32
C ALA A 440 -6.61 -9.62 7.05
N GLU A 441 -6.60 -8.49 6.33
CA GLU A 441 -6.60 -7.18 6.97
C GLU A 441 -7.92 -6.93 7.71
N LEU A 442 -9.07 -7.28 7.14
CA LEU A 442 -10.37 -7.16 7.81
C LEU A 442 -10.40 -7.92 9.14
N LEU A 443 -9.88 -9.14 9.18
CA LEU A 443 -9.76 -9.92 10.42
C LEU A 443 -8.88 -9.20 11.46
N LEU A 444 -7.77 -8.59 11.01
CA LEU A 444 -6.87 -7.86 11.89
C LEU A 444 -7.43 -6.49 12.32
N ILE A 445 -8.28 -5.85 11.51
CA ILE A 445 -9.05 -4.66 11.91
C ILE A 445 -10.04 -5.02 13.03
N GLU A 446 -10.82 -6.10 12.85
CA GLU A 446 -11.78 -6.55 13.86
C GLU A 446 -11.08 -6.95 15.15
N ALA A 447 -9.93 -7.62 15.06
CA ALA A 447 -9.13 -7.97 16.22
C ALA A 447 -8.64 -6.72 16.96
N GLU A 448 -8.06 -5.75 16.26
CA GLU A 448 -7.53 -4.53 16.87
C GLU A 448 -8.64 -3.70 17.53
N ALA A 449 -9.75 -3.51 16.85
CA ALA A 449 -10.89 -2.77 17.38
C ALA A 449 -11.41 -3.39 18.70
N ASN A 450 -11.50 -4.73 18.77
CA ASN A 450 -11.92 -5.43 19.99
C ASN A 450 -10.85 -5.41 21.11
N ILE A 451 -9.58 -5.29 20.77
CA ILE A 451 -8.50 -5.14 21.76
C ILE A 451 -8.51 -3.73 22.34
N GLU A 452 -8.68 -2.70 21.52
CA GLU A 452 -8.52 -1.30 21.95
C GLU A 452 -9.81 -0.69 22.52
N TRP A 453 -10.98 -1.24 22.17
CA TRP A 453 -12.25 -0.83 22.76
C TRP A 453 -12.47 -1.44 24.14
N ASP A 454 -12.85 -0.64 25.13
CA ASP A 454 -13.13 -1.12 26.48
C ASP A 454 -14.30 -2.13 26.52
N GLY A 455 -15.31 -1.95 25.66
CA GLY A 455 -16.42 -2.87 25.48
C GLY A 455 -16.13 -4.05 24.51
N GLY A 456 -14.90 -4.16 24.02
CA GLY A 456 -14.55 -5.15 22.99
C GLY A 456 -14.46 -6.59 23.53
N ASP A 457 -14.73 -7.53 22.62
CA ASP A 457 -14.66 -8.97 22.90
C ASP A 457 -13.27 -9.53 22.53
N LEU A 458 -12.45 -9.82 23.53
CA LEU A 458 -11.12 -10.37 23.35
C LEU A 458 -11.13 -11.79 22.73
N ALA A 459 -12.24 -12.54 22.84
CA ALA A 459 -12.35 -13.84 22.17
C ALA A 459 -12.45 -13.69 20.64
N ILE A 460 -13.13 -12.65 20.15
CA ILE A 460 -13.16 -12.31 18.71
C ILE A 460 -11.74 -11.95 18.25
N ALA A 461 -11.04 -11.13 19.02
CA ALA A 461 -9.66 -10.74 18.69
C ALA A 461 -8.74 -11.96 18.61
N GLU A 462 -8.78 -12.84 19.63
CA GLU A 462 -8.02 -14.10 19.64
C GLU A 462 -8.34 -14.97 18.43
N ALA A 463 -9.63 -15.19 18.14
CA ALA A 463 -10.06 -16.03 17.03
C ALA A 463 -9.54 -15.52 15.68
N ASN A 464 -9.63 -14.22 15.43
CA ASN A 464 -9.18 -13.60 14.18
C ASN A 464 -7.66 -13.65 14.01
N ILE A 465 -6.90 -13.34 15.06
CA ILE A 465 -5.43 -13.48 15.06
C ILE A 465 -5.06 -14.95 14.76
N ASN A 466 -5.68 -15.90 15.46
CA ASN A 466 -5.40 -17.31 15.30
C ASN A 466 -5.80 -17.83 13.91
N ARG A 467 -6.84 -17.28 13.28
CA ARG A 467 -7.22 -17.62 11.91
C ARG A 467 -6.13 -17.24 10.90
N VAL A 468 -5.53 -16.05 11.04
CA VAL A 468 -4.40 -15.62 10.21
C VAL A 468 -3.17 -16.50 10.45
N ARG A 469 -2.87 -16.83 11.71
CA ARG A 469 -1.75 -17.69 12.09
C ARG A 469 -1.91 -19.11 11.55
N ALA A 470 -3.10 -19.69 11.68
CA ALA A 470 -3.40 -21.05 11.25
C ALA A 470 -3.20 -21.26 9.75
N ARG A 471 -3.48 -20.24 8.92
CA ARG A 471 -3.25 -20.30 7.47
C ARG A 471 -1.81 -20.69 7.10
N VAL A 472 -0.85 -20.30 7.92
CA VAL A 472 0.59 -20.55 7.70
C VAL A 472 1.16 -21.54 8.72
N ASN A 473 0.31 -22.37 9.34
CA ASN A 473 0.68 -23.38 10.32
C ASN A 473 1.43 -22.84 11.56
N MET A 474 1.22 -21.57 11.90
CA MET A 474 1.75 -21.02 13.15
C MET A 474 0.84 -21.38 14.33
N PRO A 475 1.39 -21.64 15.52
CA PRO A 475 0.61 -22.00 16.69
C PRO A 475 -0.28 -20.84 17.14
N PRO A 476 -1.42 -21.15 17.82
CA PRO A 476 -2.27 -20.10 18.37
C PRO A 476 -1.55 -19.26 19.43
N VAL A 477 -2.06 -18.06 19.65
CA VAL A 477 -1.57 -17.18 20.73
C VAL A 477 -1.80 -17.85 22.10
N THR A 478 -0.85 -17.67 23.01
CA THR A 478 -0.90 -18.27 24.35
C THR A 478 -1.30 -17.27 25.42
N ASP A 479 -0.89 -16.01 25.30
CA ASP A 479 -1.30 -14.93 26.20
C ASP A 479 -2.58 -14.27 25.65
N ARG A 480 -3.69 -14.51 26.36
CA ARG A 480 -5.04 -14.03 26.01
C ARG A 480 -5.42 -12.74 26.75
N SER A 481 -4.49 -12.18 27.50
CA SER A 481 -4.70 -10.86 28.06
C SER A 481 -4.79 -9.79 26.96
N ARG A 482 -5.37 -8.64 27.28
CA ARG A 482 -5.46 -7.52 26.34
C ARG A 482 -4.07 -7.12 25.82
N GLU A 483 -3.10 -7.09 26.69
CA GLU A 483 -1.69 -6.78 26.38
C GLU A 483 -1.07 -7.86 25.50
N GLY A 484 -1.26 -9.14 25.83
CA GLY A 484 -0.76 -10.26 25.04
C GLY A 484 -1.37 -10.30 23.64
N LEU A 485 -2.68 -10.10 23.53
CA LEU A 485 -3.36 -10.03 22.24
C LEU A 485 -2.92 -8.80 21.43
N ARG A 486 -2.70 -7.65 22.06
CA ARG A 486 -2.14 -6.45 21.39
C ARG A 486 -0.76 -6.72 20.82
N LYS A 487 0.13 -7.35 21.60
CA LYS A 487 1.45 -7.75 21.14
C LYS A 487 1.37 -8.74 19.96
N ALA A 488 0.51 -9.75 20.05
CA ALA A 488 0.28 -10.72 18.98
C ALA A 488 -0.30 -10.06 17.72
N LEU A 489 -1.28 -9.17 17.85
CA LEU A 489 -1.85 -8.39 16.76
C LEU A 489 -0.78 -7.57 16.03
N ARG A 490 0.06 -6.85 16.76
CA ARG A 490 1.12 -6.02 16.17
C ARG A 490 2.15 -6.85 15.42
N TYR A 491 2.43 -8.06 15.91
CA TYR A 491 3.21 -9.04 15.15
C TYR A 491 2.51 -9.44 13.86
N GLU A 492 1.24 -9.88 13.94
CA GLU A 492 0.51 -10.37 12.78
C GLU A 492 0.34 -9.28 11.72
N ARG A 493 0.03 -8.05 12.09
CA ARG A 493 -0.03 -6.93 11.15
C ARG A 493 1.33 -6.71 10.47
N LYS A 494 2.43 -6.76 11.21
CA LYS A 494 3.77 -6.57 10.67
C LYS A 494 4.20 -7.71 9.74
N ALA A 495 3.99 -8.97 10.14
CA ALA A 495 4.40 -10.15 9.38
C ALA A 495 3.49 -10.41 8.18
N GLU A 496 2.17 -10.27 8.37
CA GLU A 496 1.16 -10.59 7.35
C GLU A 496 1.05 -9.50 6.28
N LEU A 497 1.02 -8.23 6.68
CA LEU A 497 0.75 -7.10 5.80
C LEU A 497 2.02 -6.42 5.26
N CYS A 498 3.20 -7.01 5.47
CA CYS A 498 4.45 -6.46 4.95
C CYS A 498 4.43 -6.35 3.41
N ASN A 499 5.07 -5.34 2.88
CA ASN A 499 5.08 -4.96 1.47
C ASN A 499 3.69 -4.67 0.87
N GLU A 500 2.74 -4.22 1.70
CA GLU A 500 1.42 -3.77 1.27
C GLU A 500 1.15 -2.29 1.62
N GLY A 501 2.10 -1.63 2.30
CA GLY A 501 2.06 -0.21 2.60
C GLY A 501 1.42 0.15 3.95
N PHE A 502 1.07 -0.84 4.77
CA PHE A 502 0.37 -0.60 6.03
C PHE A 502 1.29 -0.17 7.19
N ARG A 503 2.53 -0.66 7.25
CA ARG A 503 3.42 -0.43 8.39
C ARG A 503 3.64 1.05 8.67
N TRP A 504 3.80 1.86 7.63
CA TRP A 504 4.00 3.30 7.75
C TRP A 504 2.85 4.00 8.48
N PHE A 505 1.60 3.59 8.20
CA PHE A 505 0.41 4.11 8.87
C PHE A 505 0.29 3.56 10.29
N ASP A 506 0.51 2.27 10.49
CA ASP A 506 0.43 1.60 11.77
C ASP A 506 1.37 2.24 12.81
N ILE A 507 2.64 2.42 12.48
CA ILE A 507 3.61 3.03 13.42
C ILE A 507 3.28 4.49 13.76
N ARG A 508 2.56 5.21 12.89
CA ARG A 508 2.12 6.58 13.13
C ARG A 508 0.88 6.64 14.02
N ARG A 509 -0.16 5.86 13.70
CA ARG A 509 -1.39 5.84 14.51
C ARG A 509 -1.16 5.24 15.90
N TRP A 510 -0.25 4.29 16.05
CA TRP A 510 0.20 3.76 17.34
C TRP A 510 1.17 4.69 18.08
N LYS A 511 1.59 5.79 17.48
CA LYS A 511 2.55 6.75 18.06
C LYS A 511 3.91 6.17 18.39
N ILE A 512 4.35 5.17 17.65
CA ILE A 512 5.64 4.49 17.83
C ILE A 512 6.67 4.81 16.74
N ALA A 513 6.33 5.68 15.77
CA ALA A 513 7.21 5.99 14.65
C ALA A 513 8.58 6.53 15.09
N SER A 514 8.64 7.35 16.14
CA SER A 514 9.90 7.91 16.66
C SER A 514 10.87 6.85 17.21
N LYS A 515 10.38 5.69 17.62
CA LYS A 515 11.26 4.57 18.03
C LYS A 515 11.49 3.57 16.89
N ALA A 516 10.53 3.42 15.97
CA ALA A 516 10.62 2.45 14.89
C ALA A 516 11.53 2.91 13.75
N VAL A 517 11.54 4.22 13.44
CA VAL A 517 12.25 4.78 12.28
C VAL A 517 13.28 5.84 12.69
N ASN A 518 13.98 5.62 13.79
CA ASN A 518 15.02 6.51 14.26
C ASN A 518 16.29 5.72 14.63
N GLY A 519 17.39 6.01 13.97
CA GLY A 519 18.64 5.30 14.14
C GLY A 519 19.07 4.47 12.92
N PRO A 520 20.05 3.57 13.07
CA PRO A 520 20.56 2.78 11.97
C PRO A 520 19.58 1.69 11.54
N MET A 521 19.31 1.65 10.24
CA MET A 521 18.68 0.51 9.57
C MET A 521 19.78 -0.43 9.09
N TYR A 522 19.66 -1.69 9.44
CA TYR A 522 20.68 -2.68 9.12
C TYR A 522 20.27 -3.55 7.92
N ALA A 523 21.32 -4.00 7.22
CA ALA A 523 21.33 -5.07 6.25
C ALA A 523 22.31 -6.14 6.71
N PRO A 524 22.26 -7.38 6.17
CA PRO A 524 23.22 -8.41 6.50
C PRO A 524 24.64 -7.93 6.19
N GLY A 525 25.56 -8.22 7.10
CA GLY A 525 26.98 -7.96 6.90
C GLY A 525 27.51 -8.94 5.88
N TYR A 526 28.05 -8.41 4.80
CA TYR A 526 28.88 -9.22 3.92
C TYR A 526 30.26 -9.29 4.56
N SER A 527 30.53 -10.35 5.32
CA SER A 527 31.84 -10.53 5.90
C SER A 527 32.91 -10.58 4.79
N THR A 528 33.82 -9.62 4.82
CA THR A 528 34.90 -9.52 3.85
C THR A 528 35.91 -10.66 3.96
N VAL A 529 35.86 -11.49 4.99
CA VAL A 529 36.94 -12.39 5.34
C VAL A 529 36.53 -13.85 5.64
N GLN A 530 35.34 -14.13 6.14
CA GLN A 530 35.15 -15.43 6.77
C GLN A 530 34.19 -16.42 6.11
N ASN A 531 33.16 -16.00 5.37
CA ASN A 531 32.29 -16.95 4.68
C ASN A 531 31.65 -16.30 3.45
N PRO A 532 32.14 -16.56 2.22
CA PRO A 532 31.44 -16.20 1.00
C PRO A 532 30.06 -16.85 0.96
N GLY A 533 29.03 -16.05 0.62
CA GLY A 533 27.67 -16.54 0.55
C GLY A 533 26.96 -16.69 1.90
N ASN A 534 27.60 -16.32 3.01
CA ASN A 534 26.98 -16.42 4.32
C ASN A 534 26.43 -15.08 4.80
N TYR A 535 25.11 -14.90 4.68
CA TYR A 535 24.36 -13.72 5.16
C TYR A 535 23.89 -13.89 6.60
N ILE A 536 24.60 -14.65 7.40
CA ILE A 536 24.24 -14.96 8.77
C ILE A 536 24.67 -13.78 9.65
N SER A 537 23.70 -13.21 10.37
CA SER A 537 24.00 -12.26 11.44
C SER A 537 24.37 -13.01 12.72
N ASN A 538 25.47 -12.62 13.36
CA ASN A 538 25.79 -13.05 14.70
C ASN A 538 25.23 -12.11 15.79
N VAL A 539 24.59 -11.01 15.43
CA VAL A 539 24.03 -10.02 16.34
C VAL A 539 22.66 -10.47 16.81
N LYS A 540 22.42 -10.37 18.12
CA LYS A 540 21.10 -10.66 18.70
C LYS A 540 20.19 -9.45 18.56
N PRO A 541 19.00 -9.61 17.96
CA PRO A 541 17.99 -8.56 17.99
C PRO A 541 17.33 -8.45 19.37
N SER A 542 16.84 -7.26 19.70
CA SER A 542 15.92 -7.04 20.82
C SER A 542 14.57 -6.63 20.27
N PHE A 543 13.50 -7.17 20.86
CA PHE A 543 12.11 -6.91 20.47
C PHE A 543 11.37 -6.25 21.62
N ASP A 544 10.65 -5.17 21.34
CA ASP A 544 9.68 -4.62 22.30
C ASP A 544 8.27 -5.18 22.04
N ASP A 545 7.29 -4.74 22.84
CA ASP A 545 5.90 -5.20 22.70
C ASP A 545 5.20 -4.70 21.43
N ASP A 546 5.79 -3.72 20.74
CA ASP A 546 5.33 -3.21 19.45
C ASP A 546 6.05 -3.89 18.25
N TRP A 547 6.88 -4.89 18.55
CA TRP A 547 7.75 -5.55 17.58
C TRP A 547 8.68 -4.58 16.83
N VAL A 548 9.08 -3.52 17.50
CA VAL A 548 10.21 -2.70 17.04
C VAL A 548 11.50 -3.45 17.37
N VAL A 549 12.34 -3.61 16.35
CA VAL A 549 13.59 -4.37 16.48
C VAL A 549 14.76 -3.41 16.60
N THR A 550 15.59 -3.64 17.61
CA THR A 550 16.82 -2.88 17.84
C THR A 550 18.02 -3.82 17.95
N TYR A 551 19.23 -3.29 17.76
CA TYR A 551 20.46 -4.05 17.77
C TYR A 551 21.52 -3.34 18.58
N ASP A 552 22.15 -4.09 19.49
CA ASP A 552 23.45 -3.76 20.06
C ASP A 552 24.52 -4.64 19.40
N LEU A 553 25.42 -4.04 18.64
CA LEU A 553 26.46 -4.79 17.92
C LEU A 553 27.46 -5.49 18.84
N SER A 554 27.44 -5.21 20.14
CA SER A 554 28.22 -5.94 21.14
C SER A 554 27.48 -7.17 21.71
N ASP A 555 26.15 -7.26 21.58
CA ASP A 555 25.37 -8.44 21.99
C ASP A 555 25.24 -9.41 20.83
N THR A 556 26.06 -10.44 20.86
CA THR A 556 26.19 -11.42 19.78
C THR A 556 26.04 -12.85 20.27
N TRP A 557 25.64 -13.75 19.37
CA TRP A 557 25.46 -15.16 19.68
C TRP A 557 26.79 -15.88 19.98
N ASP A 558 27.90 -15.41 19.40
CA ASP A 558 29.23 -16.05 19.46
C ASP A 558 30.27 -15.24 20.27
N GLY A 559 29.86 -14.14 20.87
CA GLY A 559 30.75 -13.26 21.65
C GLY A 559 31.79 -12.49 20.82
N LYS A 560 31.66 -12.48 19.49
CA LYS A 560 32.54 -11.74 18.59
C LYS A 560 31.91 -10.39 18.21
N THR A 561 32.68 -9.57 17.48
CA THR A 561 32.14 -8.31 16.94
C THR A 561 30.95 -8.56 16.04
N GLY A 562 29.89 -7.79 16.22
CA GLY A 562 28.69 -7.86 15.41
C GLY A 562 28.96 -7.55 13.92
N ASN A 563 28.35 -8.33 13.04
CA ASN A 563 28.62 -8.30 11.61
C ASN A 563 27.53 -7.61 10.78
N LEU A 564 26.55 -6.96 11.39
CA LEU A 564 25.53 -6.19 10.67
C LEU A 564 26.12 -4.94 10.05
N ARG A 565 25.66 -4.62 8.86
CA ARG A 565 26.06 -3.43 8.12
C ARG A 565 24.96 -2.37 8.18
N VAL A 566 25.34 -1.12 8.51
CA VAL A 566 24.41 0.01 8.42
C VAL A 566 24.10 0.24 6.94
N PHE A 567 22.85 0.00 6.57
CA PHE A 567 22.33 0.27 5.24
C PHE A 567 22.02 1.77 5.08
N GLN A 568 21.32 2.33 6.05
CA GLN A 568 20.94 3.73 6.11
C GLN A 568 20.74 4.15 7.56
N THR A 569 20.95 5.42 7.87
CA THR A 569 20.52 6.01 9.14
C THR A 569 19.22 6.76 8.90
N MET A 570 18.21 6.41 9.69
CA MET A 570 16.92 7.06 9.68
C MET A 570 16.86 8.13 10.76
N VAL A 571 16.13 9.19 10.50
CA VAL A 571 15.87 10.28 11.44
C VAL A 571 14.38 10.56 11.46
N PHE A 572 13.79 10.60 12.64
CA PHE A 572 12.40 10.98 12.84
C PHE A 572 12.29 12.08 13.89
N ASN A 573 11.78 13.21 13.50
CA ASN A 573 11.45 14.30 14.41
C ASN A 573 9.95 14.21 14.78
N PRO A 574 9.59 13.89 16.05
CA PRO A 574 8.19 13.77 16.46
C PRO A 574 7.35 15.02 16.31
N GLU A 575 8.00 16.21 16.33
CA GLU A 575 7.30 17.48 16.19
C GLU A 575 6.99 17.83 14.72
N LYS A 576 7.56 17.06 13.77
CA LYS A 576 7.45 17.31 12.33
C LYS A 576 6.90 16.11 11.57
N ASP A 577 7.56 14.94 11.68
CA ASP A 577 7.49 13.87 10.70
C ASP A 577 6.24 12.96 10.83
N TYR A 578 5.37 13.21 11.81
CA TYR A 578 4.08 12.52 11.86
C TYR A 578 3.16 12.90 10.69
N LEU A 579 3.32 14.10 10.14
CA LEU A 579 2.58 14.59 8.97
C LEU A 579 3.55 14.95 7.85
N TRP A 580 3.07 14.94 6.62
CA TRP A 580 3.78 15.49 5.49
C TRP A 580 3.48 16.99 5.31
N PRO A 581 4.37 17.75 4.66
CA PRO A 581 4.10 19.15 4.37
C PRO A 581 2.94 19.30 3.39
N ILE A 582 2.09 20.30 3.62
CA ILE A 582 1.18 20.78 2.58
C ILE A 582 2.03 21.27 1.41
N PRO A 583 1.73 20.87 0.15
CA PRO A 583 2.53 21.27 -0.99
C PRO A 583 2.64 22.78 -1.14
N TYR A 584 3.83 23.27 -1.48
CA TYR A 584 4.06 24.70 -1.66
C TYR A 584 3.13 25.32 -2.70
N THR A 585 2.84 24.59 -3.78
CA THR A 585 1.90 25.04 -4.82
C THR A 585 0.52 25.32 -4.23
N GLU A 586 0.03 24.50 -3.32
CA GLU A 586 -1.26 24.69 -2.64
C GLU A 586 -1.24 25.92 -1.73
N LEU A 587 -0.18 26.10 -0.94
CA LEU A 587 -0.06 27.23 -0.03
C LEU A 587 -0.06 28.60 -0.74
N VAL A 588 0.43 28.66 -1.99
CA VAL A 588 0.48 29.90 -2.76
C VAL A 588 -0.74 30.12 -3.65
N THR A 589 -1.45 29.05 -4.02
CA THR A 589 -2.64 29.14 -4.89
C THR A 589 -3.95 29.20 -4.12
N ASN A 590 -3.97 28.71 -2.88
CA ASN A 590 -5.14 28.74 -2.02
C ASN A 590 -4.90 29.67 -0.80
N PRO A 591 -5.24 30.97 -0.89
CA PRO A 591 -5.00 31.93 0.18
C PRO A 591 -5.79 31.63 1.45
N ALA A 592 -6.84 30.82 1.39
CA ALA A 592 -7.57 30.38 2.59
C ALA A 592 -6.73 29.44 3.48
N ILE A 593 -5.71 28.78 2.91
CA ILE A 593 -4.73 28.04 3.70
C ILE A 593 -3.62 28.99 4.16
N GLY A 594 -2.95 29.66 3.23
CA GLY A 594 -1.81 30.53 3.52
C GLY A 594 -0.55 29.79 3.98
N VAL A 595 0.60 30.40 3.82
CA VAL A 595 1.91 29.81 4.18
C VAL A 595 2.04 29.61 5.69
N GLU A 596 1.39 30.44 6.48
CA GLU A 596 1.39 30.41 7.95
C GLU A 596 0.67 29.18 8.53
N ASN A 597 -0.19 28.53 7.76
CA ASN A 597 -0.92 27.33 8.17
C ASN A 597 -0.28 26.03 7.65
N GLN A 598 1.01 26.04 7.37
CA GLN A 598 1.79 24.84 7.07
C GLN A 598 1.82 23.88 8.25
N ASN A 599 1.99 22.60 8.00
CA ASN A 599 2.22 21.62 9.07
C ASN A 599 3.52 21.94 9.85
N PRO A 600 3.57 21.65 11.15
CA PRO A 600 4.71 21.99 11.99
C PRO A 600 6.05 21.48 11.44
N GLY A 601 7.08 22.31 11.52
CA GLY A 601 8.46 21.97 11.13
C GLY A 601 8.77 22.09 9.64
N TYR A 602 7.84 22.60 8.81
CA TYR A 602 8.03 22.78 7.37
C TYR A 602 8.01 24.24 6.92
#